data_a7ee6cfd3da34b94fba80b02948b8811
#
_entry.id   a7ee6cfd3da34b94fba80b02948b8811
#
_cell.length_a   1.000
_cell.length_b   1.000
_cell.length_c   1.000
_cell.angle_alpha   90.00
_cell.angle_beta   90.00
_cell.angle_gamma   90.00
#
_symmetry.space_group_name_H-M   'P 1'
#
loop_
_entity.id
_entity.type
_entity.pdbx_description
1 polymer ?
#
loop_
_entity_poly.entity_id
_entity_poly.type
_entity_poly.pdbx_seq_one_letter_code
_entity_poly.pdbx_strand_id
1 'polypeptide(L)'
;SMTSFDAPYHVVVSGAERYVYLVTDEHDVEILRTLNALPCTLPELGLRMKTGLTVDFRTREALRDEYSPDAVPLLYSQHLRHGLVKFPVGKSGEYLVSNQNSLKQKNCNYLFVKRFTSKEEKRRLQCAVYLSSTLPDYTHISTQNKINFIGCSHKALSEDMVYGLYVLFNSTVY
;
A
#
# COMPACT_ATOMS: atom_id res chain seq x y z
N SER A 1 -25.26 -29.43 6.47
CA SER A 1 -25.08 -29.39 7.91
C SER A 1 -24.42 -28.08 8.28
N MET A 2 -24.99 -27.39 9.24
CA MET A 2 -24.41 -26.16 9.78
C MET A 2 -23.38 -26.59 10.83
N THR A 3 -22.11 -26.32 10.58
CA THR A 3 -21.04 -26.55 11.57
C THR A 3 -20.88 -25.27 12.38
N SER A 4 -20.95 -25.35 13.70
CA SER A 4 -20.62 -24.26 14.60
C SER A 4 -19.14 -24.37 15.02
N PHE A 5 -18.45 -23.25 15.12
CA PHE A 5 -17.08 -23.16 15.63
C PHE A 5 -17.05 -22.09 16.73
N ASP A 6 -16.51 -22.44 17.89
CA ASP A 6 -16.38 -21.55 19.02
C ASP A 6 -14.96 -20.99 19.12
N ALA A 7 -14.82 -19.69 19.01
CA ALA A 7 -13.52 -19.01 19.14
C ALA A 7 -13.46 -18.17 20.44
N PRO A 8 -12.30 -18.11 21.14
CA PRO A 8 -12.16 -17.29 22.34
C PRO A 8 -12.35 -15.81 22.05
N TYR A 9 -13.25 -15.15 22.80
CA TYR A 9 -13.59 -13.75 22.60
C TYR A 9 -12.36 -12.82 22.51
N HIS A 10 -11.41 -12.99 23.42
CA HIS A 10 -10.20 -12.16 23.49
C HIS A 10 -9.23 -12.33 22.28
N VAL A 11 -9.40 -13.39 21.49
CA VAL A 11 -8.66 -13.60 20.24
C VAL A 11 -9.40 -12.93 19.09
N VAL A 12 -10.73 -13.10 19.06
CA VAL A 12 -11.58 -12.58 17.99
C VAL A 12 -11.74 -11.07 18.07
N VAL A 13 -11.77 -10.52 19.30
CA VAL A 13 -11.86 -9.08 19.54
C VAL A 13 -10.59 -8.61 20.20
N SER A 14 -9.72 -7.94 19.45
CA SER A 14 -8.42 -7.53 19.97
C SER A 14 -8.02 -6.11 19.55
N GLY A 15 -6.98 -5.62 20.21
CA GLY A 15 -6.44 -4.28 20.01
C GLY A 15 -7.24 -3.18 20.70
N ALA A 16 -6.65 -1.98 20.80
CA ALA A 16 -7.27 -0.80 21.41
C ALA A 16 -8.55 -0.37 20.69
N GLU A 17 -8.59 -0.56 19.38
CA GLU A 17 -9.74 -0.23 18.51
C GLU A 17 -10.83 -1.32 18.50
N ARG A 18 -10.63 -2.43 19.24
CA ARG A 18 -11.56 -3.57 19.32
C ARG A 18 -11.99 -4.10 17.97
N TYR A 19 -11.02 -4.35 17.08
CA TYR A 19 -11.28 -5.01 15.79
C TYR A 19 -11.91 -6.39 16.03
N VAL A 20 -12.96 -6.69 15.27
CA VAL A 20 -13.62 -8.00 15.26
C VAL A 20 -13.11 -8.77 14.04
N TYR A 21 -12.38 -9.84 14.28
CA TYR A 21 -11.88 -10.72 13.23
C TYR A 21 -12.89 -11.81 12.91
N LEU A 22 -13.13 -12.02 11.63
CA LEU A 22 -13.98 -13.13 11.17
C LEU A 22 -13.13 -14.38 11.09
N VAL A 23 -13.34 -15.29 12.02
CA VAL A 23 -12.66 -16.58 12.09
C VAL A 23 -13.64 -17.69 11.68
N THR A 24 -13.13 -18.67 10.96
CA THR A 24 -13.93 -19.79 10.43
C THR A 24 -13.51 -21.14 10.99
N ASP A 25 -12.29 -21.25 11.50
CA ASP A 25 -11.71 -22.48 12.02
C ASP A 25 -10.57 -22.23 13.04
N GLU A 26 -10.01 -23.29 13.62
CA GLU A 26 -8.92 -23.23 14.58
C GLU A 26 -7.64 -22.64 13.99
N HIS A 27 -7.39 -22.85 12.71
CA HIS A 27 -6.21 -22.30 12.05
C HIS A 27 -6.23 -20.77 12.02
N ASP A 28 -7.40 -20.17 11.73
CA ASP A 28 -7.58 -18.70 11.81
C ASP A 28 -7.27 -18.19 13.22
N VAL A 29 -7.70 -18.93 14.27
CA VAL A 29 -7.43 -18.56 15.68
C VAL A 29 -5.93 -18.61 15.97
N GLU A 30 -5.19 -19.60 15.48
CA GLU A 30 -3.73 -19.73 15.65
C GLU A 30 -2.99 -18.59 14.95
N ILE A 31 -3.41 -18.23 13.73
CA ILE A 31 -2.88 -17.07 13.00
C ILE A 31 -3.06 -15.80 13.84
N LEU A 32 -4.27 -15.55 14.35
CA LEU A 32 -4.55 -14.37 15.18
C LEU A 32 -3.72 -14.33 16.47
N ARG A 33 -3.53 -15.47 17.13
CA ARG A 33 -2.64 -15.56 18.29
C ARG A 33 -1.21 -15.16 17.94
N THR A 34 -0.71 -15.67 16.82
CA THR A 34 0.63 -15.32 16.30
C THR A 34 0.74 -13.83 15.99
N LEU A 35 -0.24 -13.27 15.30
CA LEU A 35 -0.27 -11.84 14.97
C LEU A 35 -0.34 -10.95 16.22
N ASN A 36 -1.17 -11.34 17.21
CA ASN A 36 -1.31 -10.60 18.47
C ASN A 36 -0.06 -10.70 19.36
N ALA A 37 0.79 -11.70 19.14
CA ALA A 37 2.07 -11.86 19.83
C ALA A 37 3.22 -11.07 19.17
N LEU A 38 3.01 -10.42 18.04
CA LEU A 38 4.04 -9.57 17.43
C LEU A 38 4.40 -8.40 18.35
N PRO A 39 5.70 -8.05 18.43
CA PRO A 39 6.20 -7.10 19.43
C PRO A 39 5.76 -5.66 19.18
N CYS A 40 5.30 -5.32 17.97
CA CYS A 40 4.87 -3.97 17.62
C CYS A 40 3.95 -3.97 16.40
N THR A 41 3.25 -2.86 16.23
CA THR A 41 2.39 -2.56 15.08
C THR A 41 3.02 -1.49 14.18
N LEU A 42 2.54 -1.33 12.94
CA LEU A 42 3.01 -0.26 12.04
C LEU A 42 2.90 1.15 12.67
N PRO A 43 1.79 1.53 13.34
CA PRO A 43 1.69 2.82 14.02
C PRO A 43 2.75 3.05 15.10
N GLU A 44 3.08 2.03 15.90
CA GLU A 44 4.12 2.10 16.94
C GLU A 44 5.53 2.29 16.35
N LEU A 45 5.75 1.83 15.12
CA LEU A 45 6.96 2.12 14.33
C LEU A 45 6.93 3.50 13.67
N GLY A 46 5.91 4.31 13.91
CA GLY A 46 5.71 5.59 13.25
C GLY A 46 5.29 5.48 11.78
N LEU A 47 4.91 4.28 11.36
CA LEU A 47 4.50 3.98 9.99
C LEU A 47 2.98 4.08 9.84
N ARG A 48 2.53 4.50 8.66
CA ARG A 48 1.11 4.53 8.33
C ARG A 48 0.86 4.04 6.91
N MET A 49 -0.17 3.22 6.78
CA MET A 49 -0.72 2.87 5.48
C MET A 49 -1.80 3.89 5.11
N LYS A 50 -1.68 4.46 3.92
CA LYS A 50 -2.65 5.40 3.35
C LYS A 50 -3.11 4.91 1.99
N THR A 51 -4.33 5.27 1.61
CA THR A 51 -4.84 5.04 0.26
C THR A 51 -4.30 6.12 -0.68
N GLY A 52 -4.05 5.74 -1.94
CA GLY A 52 -3.63 6.67 -2.99
C GLY A 52 -4.58 7.86 -3.14
N LEU A 53 -3.99 8.99 -3.50
CA LEU A 53 -4.61 10.32 -3.35
C LEU A 53 -5.54 10.67 -4.51
N THR A 54 -5.28 10.12 -5.71
CA THR A 54 -5.97 10.53 -6.95
C THR A 54 -7.00 9.49 -7.37
N VAL A 55 -8.22 9.98 -7.57
CA VAL A 55 -9.31 9.21 -8.17
C VAL A 55 -9.40 9.59 -9.64
N ASP A 56 -8.81 8.79 -10.52
CA ASP A 56 -8.60 9.10 -11.94
C ASP A 56 -9.85 9.55 -12.69
N PHE A 57 -11.00 8.90 -12.48
CA PHE A 57 -12.25 9.29 -13.15
C PHE A 57 -12.79 10.65 -12.68
N ARG A 58 -12.39 11.15 -11.51
CA ARG A 58 -12.75 12.48 -10.99
C ARG A 58 -11.80 13.59 -11.44
N THR A 59 -10.63 13.22 -11.90
CA THR A 59 -9.55 14.16 -12.25
C THR A 59 -9.14 14.06 -13.73
N ARG A 60 -10.03 13.53 -14.58
CA ARG A 60 -9.73 13.26 -16.01
C ARG A 60 -9.12 14.45 -16.76
N GLU A 61 -9.64 15.65 -16.52
CA GLU A 61 -9.17 16.87 -17.16
C GLU A 61 -7.72 17.25 -16.78
N ALA A 62 -7.26 16.75 -15.61
CA ALA A 62 -5.92 16.97 -15.11
C ALA A 62 -4.92 15.90 -15.55
N LEU A 63 -5.38 14.81 -16.20
CA LEU A 63 -4.52 13.72 -16.64
C LEU A 63 -3.88 14.03 -17.99
N ARG A 64 -2.63 13.60 -18.15
CA ARG A 64 -1.85 13.70 -19.39
C ARG A 64 -1.17 12.37 -19.67
N ASP A 65 -1.04 12.06 -20.96
CA ASP A 65 -0.35 10.85 -21.43
C ASP A 65 1.16 11.09 -21.55
N GLU A 66 1.55 12.35 -21.72
CA GLU A 66 2.93 12.74 -21.91
C GLU A 66 3.40 13.69 -20.80
N TYR A 67 4.70 13.73 -20.63
CA TYR A 67 5.36 14.65 -19.71
C TYR A 67 5.04 16.13 -20.07
N SER A 68 4.80 16.92 -19.05
CA SER A 68 4.85 18.38 -19.10
C SER A 68 5.53 18.95 -17.86
N PRO A 69 6.12 20.15 -17.91
CA PRO A 69 6.87 20.73 -16.78
C PRO A 69 6.07 20.84 -15.49
N ASP A 70 4.75 21.01 -15.59
CA ASP A 70 3.84 21.17 -14.45
C ASP A 70 3.28 19.84 -13.95
N ALA A 71 3.59 18.74 -14.65
CA ALA A 71 3.04 17.43 -14.33
C ALA A 71 3.90 16.70 -13.30
N VAL A 72 3.22 15.91 -12.45
CA VAL A 72 3.85 14.93 -11.58
C VAL A 72 3.49 13.52 -12.03
N PRO A 73 4.36 12.52 -11.85
CA PRO A 73 4.03 11.12 -12.10
C PRO A 73 2.83 10.69 -11.28
N LEU A 74 1.84 10.06 -11.93
CA LEU A 74 0.71 9.42 -11.29
C LEU A 74 0.88 7.91 -11.36
N LEU A 75 1.17 7.31 -10.24
CA LEU A 75 1.42 5.87 -10.14
C LEU A 75 0.11 5.08 -10.04
N TYR A 76 -0.02 4.09 -10.90
CA TYR A 76 -1.12 3.12 -10.95
C TYR A 76 -0.63 1.72 -10.58
N SER A 77 -1.54 0.80 -10.33
CA SER A 77 -1.20 -0.61 -10.06
C SER A 77 -0.38 -1.27 -11.16
N GLN A 78 -0.50 -0.80 -12.42
CA GLN A 78 0.28 -1.28 -13.56
C GLN A 78 1.78 -0.92 -13.48
N HIS A 79 2.13 0.10 -12.69
CA HIS A 79 3.53 0.46 -12.43
C HIS A 79 4.21 -0.47 -11.43
N LEU A 80 3.43 -1.23 -10.63
CA LEU A 80 3.95 -2.18 -9.66
C LEU A 80 4.26 -3.50 -10.37
N ARG A 81 5.53 -3.71 -10.76
CA ARG A 81 5.96 -4.87 -11.54
C ARG A 81 7.14 -5.57 -10.88
N HIS A 82 6.97 -6.87 -10.62
CA HIS A 82 8.04 -7.73 -10.06
C HIS A 82 8.65 -7.16 -8.75
N GLY A 83 7.81 -6.61 -7.89
CA GLY A 83 8.24 -6.08 -6.60
C GLY A 83 8.89 -4.69 -6.64
N LEU A 84 8.96 -4.06 -7.80
CA LEU A 84 9.50 -2.72 -7.99
C LEU A 84 8.50 -1.81 -8.71
N VAL A 85 8.65 -0.51 -8.51
CA VAL A 85 7.90 0.48 -9.31
C VAL A 85 8.69 0.81 -10.57
N LYS A 86 8.02 0.72 -11.72
CA LYS A 86 8.53 1.16 -13.02
C LYS A 86 7.69 2.30 -13.55
N PHE A 87 8.34 3.34 -14.06
CA PHE A 87 7.70 4.51 -14.65
C PHE A 87 8.61 5.13 -15.71
N PRO A 88 8.09 5.60 -16.84
CA PRO A 88 6.73 5.39 -17.34
C PRO A 88 6.51 3.96 -17.85
N VAL A 89 5.25 3.55 -18.05
CA VAL A 89 4.88 2.25 -18.64
C VAL A 89 3.97 2.38 -19.85
N GLY A 90 3.73 3.62 -20.31
CA GLY A 90 2.88 3.93 -21.45
C GLY A 90 1.38 3.78 -21.16
N LYS A 91 1.00 3.93 -19.89
CA LYS A 91 -0.40 3.93 -19.51
C LYS A 91 -1.01 5.31 -19.74
N SER A 92 -2.19 5.37 -20.39
CA SER A 92 -2.90 6.64 -20.55
C SER A 92 -3.16 7.31 -19.19
N GLY A 93 -2.90 8.61 -19.09
CA GLY A 93 -3.09 9.43 -17.91
C GLY A 93 -2.05 9.18 -16.80
N GLU A 94 -0.82 8.77 -17.13
CA GLU A 94 0.21 8.52 -16.12
C GLU A 94 0.94 9.79 -15.62
N TYR A 95 0.48 10.96 -16.05
CA TYR A 95 0.91 12.25 -15.53
C TYR A 95 -0.26 13.06 -15.02
N LEU A 96 -0.08 13.76 -13.91
CA LEU A 96 -1.10 14.59 -13.28
C LEU A 96 -0.65 16.06 -13.25
N VAL A 97 -1.44 16.94 -13.88
CA VAL A 97 -1.28 18.39 -13.79
C VAL A 97 -2.33 18.93 -12.82
N SER A 98 -1.92 19.33 -11.63
CA SER A 98 -2.85 19.86 -10.64
C SER A 98 -2.19 20.83 -9.70
N ASN A 99 -2.89 21.89 -9.33
CA ASN A 99 -2.47 22.82 -8.27
C ASN A 99 -2.90 22.35 -6.85
N GLN A 100 -3.68 21.27 -6.76
CA GLN A 100 -4.15 20.74 -5.49
C GLN A 100 -3.05 19.90 -4.81
N ASN A 101 -2.49 20.41 -3.73
CA ASN A 101 -1.48 19.70 -2.95
C ASN A 101 -2.01 18.39 -2.32
N SER A 102 -3.33 18.31 -2.08
CA SER A 102 -3.98 17.09 -1.58
C SER A 102 -3.90 15.89 -2.52
N LEU A 103 -3.66 16.11 -3.81
CA LEU A 103 -3.49 15.07 -4.83
C LEU A 103 -2.02 14.64 -5.01
N LYS A 104 -1.10 15.30 -4.31
CA LYS A 104 0.35 15.08 -4.45
C LYS A 104 0.97 14.69 -3.11
N GLN A 105 2.00 13.88 -3.16
CA GLN A 105 2.84 13.52 -2.03
C GLN A 105 4.30 13.75 -2.36
N LYS A 106 5.12 13.99 -1.35
CA LYS A 106 6.57 14.15 -1.56
C LYS A 106 7.14 12.91 -2.23
N ASN A 107 8.11 13.12 -3.12
CA ASN A 107 8.90 12.04 -3.68
C ASN A 107 9.86 11.52 -2.60
N CYS A 108 9.43 10.50 -1.85
CA CYS A 108 10.18 9.81 -0.81
C CYS A 108 10.11 8.31 -1.04
N ASN A 109 10.82 7.54 -0.23
CA ASN A 109 10.74 6.08 -0.28
C ASN A 109 9.42 5.58 0.31
N TYR A 110 8.78 4.64 -0.35
CA TYR A 110 7.50 4.04 0.01
C TYR A 110 7.47 2.53 -0.26
N LEU A 111 6.70 1.79 0.52
CA LEU A 111 6.20 0.49 0.07
C LEU A 111 4.80 0.69 -0.50
N PHE A 112 4.62 0.40 -1.78
CA PHE A 112 3.29 0.38 -2.41
C PHE A 112 2.67 -1.00 -2.32
N VAL A 113 1.35 -1.02 -2.12
CA VAL A 113 0.57 -2.25 -2.00
C VAL A 113 -0.67 -2.13 -2.88
N LYS A 114 -0.93 -3.09 -3.75
CA LYS A 114 -2.16 -3.11 -4.51
C LYS A 114 -3.35 -3.23 -3.56
N ARG A 115 -4.34 -2.37 -3.73
CA ARG A 115 -5.55 -2.39 -2.91
C ARG A 115 -6.53 -3.49 -3.33
N PHE A 116 -6.53 -3.83 -4.62
CA PHE A 116 -7.41 -4.84 -5.19
C PHE A 116 -6.58 -5.90 -5.90
N THR A 117 -6.88 -7.15 -5.59
CA THR A 117 -6.34 -8.35 -6.23
C THR A 117 -7.48 -9.30 -6.55
N SER A 118 -7.36 -10.06 -7.63
CA SER A 118 -8.38 -11.07 -7.96
C SER A 118 -8.27 -12.28 -7.04
N LYS A 119 -9.34 -13.08 -6.96
CA LYS A 119 -9.34 -14.32 -6.15
C LYS A 119 -8.40 -15.38 -6.71
N GLU A 120 -8.15 -15.33 -8.01
CA GLU A 120 -7.34 -16.28 -8.76
C GLU A 120 -5.84 -15.97 -8.64
N GLU A 121 -5.47 -14.78 -8.15
CA GLU A 121 -4.08 -14.42 -7.99
C GLU A 121 -3.44 -15.25 -6.87
N LYS A 122 -2.32 -15.88 -7.18
CA LYS A 122 -1.56 -16.77 -6.27
C LYS A 122 -1.15 -16.03 -4.99
N ARG A 123 -0.85 -14.72 -5.08
CA ARG A 123 -0.56 -13.85 -3.93
C ARG A 123 -1.61 -12.76 -3.82
N ARG A 124 -2.30 -12.74 -2.69
CA ARG A 124 -3.29 -11.72 -2.38
C ARG A 124 -2.66 -10.37 -2.07
N LEU A 125 -1.55 -10.39 -1.37
CA LEU A 125 -0.80 -9.19 -1.03
C LEU A 125 0.29 -8.97 -2.09
N GLN A 126 0.14 -7.93 -2.91
CA GLN A 126 1.09 -7.57 -3.97
C GLN A 126 1.70 -6.21 -3.67
N CYS A 127 2.99 -6.25 -3.35
CA CYS A 127 3.76 -5.07 -2.95
C CYS A 127 4.83 -4.71 -3.98
N ALA A 128 5.26 -3.46 -3.97
CA ALA A 128 6.40 -2.98 -4.74
C ALA A 128 7.18 -1.92 -3.95
N VAL A 129 8.49 -2.06 -3.96
CA VAL A 129 9.42 -1.07 -3.43
C VAL A 129 9.44 0.14 -4.37
N TYR A 130 9.33 1.33 -3.79
CA TYR A 130 9.57 2.60 -4.47
C TYR A 130 10.63 3.38 -3.70
N LEU A 131 11.70 3.71 -4.41
CA LEU A 131 12.73 4.61 -3.91
C LEU A 131 12.59 5.95 -4.63
N SER A 132 12.83 7.05 -3.92
CA SER A 132 12.78 8.39 -4.51
C SER A 132 13.77 8.55 -5.67
N SER A 133 14.87 7.79 -5.66
CA SER A 133 15.84 7.71 -6.74
C SER A 133 15.29 7.11 -8.05
N THR A 134 14.13 6.47 -8.02
CA THR A 134 13.45 5.97 -9.25
C THR A 134 12.99 7.13 -10.14
N LEU A 135 12.65 8.26 -9.55
CA LEU A 135 12.16 9.46 -10.25
C LEU A 135 12.88 10.72 -9.71
N PRO A 136 14.20 10.84 -9.89
CA PRO A 136 15.03 11.85 -9.22
C PRO A 136 14.66 13.29 -9.60
N ASP A 137 14.14 13.49 -10.81
CA ASP A 137 13.79 14.82 -11.33
C ASP A 137 12.48 15.38 -10.76
N TYR A 138 11.75 14.58 -9.98
CA TYR A 138 10.47 15.00 -9.42
C TYR A 138 10.56 15.22 -7.91
N THR A 139 10.06 16.35 -7.44
CA THR A 139 9.90 16.64 -6.01
C THR A 139 8.64 16.02 -5.41
N HIS A 140 7.65 15.77 -6.25
CA HIS A 140 6.36 15.19 -5.88
C HIS A 140 5.95 14.11 -6.87
N ILE A 141 5.15 13.18 -6.37
CA ILE A 141 4.45 12.16 -7.13
C ILE A 141 2.98 12.13 -6.71
N SER A 142 2.16 11.45 -7.46
CA SER A 142 0.80 11.10 -7.06
C SER A 142 0.57 9.60 -7.15
N THR A 143 -0.41 9.10 -6.43
CA THR A 143 -0.81 7.70 -6.45
C THR A 143 -2.30 7.56 -6.67
N GLN A 144 -2.69 6.68 -7.56
CA GLN A 144 -4.08 6.38 -7.84
C GLN A 144 -4.69 5.58 -6.69
N ASN A 145 -5.96 5.79 -6.40
CA ASN A 145 -6.66 5.24 -5.22
C ASN A 145 -6.79 3.70 -5.17
N LYS A 146 -6.38 2.99 -6.22
CA LYS A 146 -6.28 1.52 -6.22
C LYS A 146 -4.94 1.00 -5.69
N ILE A 147 -4.06 1.90 -5.23
CA ILE A 147 -2.83 1.59 -4.53
C ILE A 147 -2.93 2.13 -3.11
N ASN A 148 -2.49 1.34 -2.14
CA ASN A 148 -2.14 1.83 -0.82
C ASN A 148 -0.62 2.06 -0.77
N PHE A 149 -0.17 2.95 0.11
CA PHE A 149 1.25 3.16 0.34
C PHE A 149 1.56 3.24 1.84
N ILE A 150 2.70 2.68 2.21
CA ILE A 150 3.25 2.76 3.55
C ILE A 150 4.41 3.75 3.53
N GLY A 151 4.33 4.73 4.41
CA GLY A 151 5.36 5.74 4.62
C GLY A 151 5.43 6.16 6.07
N CYS A 152 6.45 6.94 6.41
CA CYS A 152 6.57 7.55 7.73
C CYS A 152 5.87 8.91 7.76
N SER A 153 5.26 9.24 8.89
CA SER A 153 4.53 10.51 9.05
C SER A 153 5.47 11.72 9.12
N HIS A 154 6.69 11.56 9.64
CA HIS A 154 7.59 12.67 9.96
C HIS A 154 8.94 12.60 9.25
N LYS A 155 9.37 11.44 8.81
CA LYS A 155 10.66 11.21 8.16
C LYS A 155 10.50 10.25 6.97
N ALA A 156 11.28 10.44 5.91
CA ALA A 156 11.33 9.47 4.81
C ALA A 156 11.81 8.10 5.34
N LEU A 157 11.27 7.02 4.78
CA LEU A 157 11.78 5.67 5.06
C LEU A 157 13.21 5.54 4.49
N SER A 158 14.09 4.87 5.23
CA SER A 158 15.36 4.40 4.65
C SER A 158 15.09 3.30 3.63
N GLU A 159 16.04 3.07 2.72
CA GLU A 159 15.96 1.97 1.76
C GLU A 159 15.81 0.63 2.48
N ASP A 160 16.64 0.37 3.50
CA ASP A 160 16.58 -0.86 4.31
C ASP A 160 15.20 -1.09 4.92
N MET A 161 14.55 -0.03 5.41
CA MET A 161 13.21 -0.13 5.97
C MET A 161 12.18 -0.51 4.90
N VAL A 162 12.25 0.07 3.71
CA VAL A 162 11.32 -0.27 2.62
C VAL A 162 11.53 -1.72 2.16
N TYR A 163 12.79 -2.16 2.01
CA TYR A 163 13.09 -3.55 1.67
C TYR A 163 12.70 -4.52 2.79
N GLY A 164 12.92 -4.16 4.06
CA GLY A 164 12.47 -4.94 5.21
C GLY A 164 10.95 -5.14 5.22
N LEU A 165 10.20 -4.07 5.01
CA LEU A 165 8.73 -4.13 4.86
C LEU A 165 8.34 -4.99 3.65
N TYR A 166 9.04 -4.86 2.52
CA TYR A 166 8.77 -5.66 1.34
C TYR A 166 8.95 -7.16 1.61
N VAL A 167 10.03 -7.54 2.29
CA VAL A 167 10.28 -8.94 2.68
C VAL A 167 9.18 -9.43 3.62
N LEU A 168 8.85 -8.65 4.65
CA LEU A 168 7.80 -8.97 5.61
C LEU A 168 6.46 -9.21 4.91
N PHE A 169 6.01 -8.29 4.06
CA PHE A 169 4.74 -8.37 3.34
C PHE A 169 4.70 -9.48 2.26
N ASN A 170 5.85 -10.00 1.86
CA ASN A 170 5.96 -11.15 0.95
C ASN A 170 6.27 -12.46 1.67
N SER A 171 6.39 -12.45 2.99
CA SER A 171 6.58 -13.67 3.78
C SER A 171 5.29 -14.50 3.85
N THR A 172 5.39 -15.72 4.35
CA THR A 172 4.24 -16.62 4.56
C THR A 172 3.45 -16.30 5.82
N VAL A 173 3.83 -15.26 6.55
CA VAL A 173 3.12 -14.78 7.75
C VAL A 173 1.88 -13.96 7.37
N TYR A 174 1.75 -13.56 6.11
CA TYR A 174 0.60 -12.80 5.58
C TYR A 174 -0.13 -13.55 4.48
#